data_14d088195c5cf6b69bf1abe3af44feaf
#
_entry.id   14d088195c5cf6b69bf1abe3af44feaf
#
_cell.length_a   1.000
_cell.length_b   1.000
_cell.length_c   1.000
_cell.angle_alpha   90.00
_cell.angle_beta   90.00
_cell.angle_gamma   90.00
#
_symmetry.space_group_name_H-M   'P 1'
#
loop_
_entity.id
_entity.type
_entity.pdbx_description
1 polymer ?
#
loop_
_entity_poly.entity_id
_entity_poly.type
_entity_poly.pdbx_seq_one_letter_code
_entity_poly.pdbx_strand_id
1 'polypeptide(L)'
;GPAEFGPRFPDMSEAYSRFGNDILLAEAAQLGMKIQRGVYGGLRGPTYETPAEVRMLRTIGCDAVGMSTVPEAIAARHLGVRVNGISCITNMAAGIQSSRLDHAEVTETAQRVIHNFSALLERSIPRMVGHA
;
A
#
# COMPACT_ATOMS: atom_id res chain seq x y z
N GLY A 1 -17.87 -4.69 -13.04
CA GLY A 1 -18.76 -4.43 -11.92
C GLY A 1 -20.14 -3.99 -12.39
N PRO A 2 -21.14 -3.93 -11.51
CA PRO A 2 -22.45 -3.39 -11.84
C PRO A 2 -22.34 -1.93 -12.31
N ALA A 3 -23.06 -1.56 -13.38
CA ALA A 3 -23.00 -0.23 -13.99
C ALA A 3 -23.46 0.90 -13.03
N GLU A 4 -24.25 0.56 -12.02
CA GLU A 4 -24.71 1.48 -10.97
C GLU A 4 -23.58 1.99 -10.05
N PHE A 5 -22.44 1.29 -9.99
CA PHE A 5 -21.29 1.69 -9.17
C PHE A 5 -20.21 2.44 -9.94
N GLY A 6 -20.36 2.58 -11.27
CA GLY A 6 -19.40 3.30 -12.09
C GLY A 6 -19.17 2.67 -13.46
N PRO A 7 -18.18 3.16 -14.22
CA PRO A 7 -17.91 2.69 -15.57
C PRO A 7 -17.46 1.23 -15.58
N ARG A 8 -17.87 0.48 -16.62
CA ARG A 8 -17.50 -0.94 -16.78
C ARG A 8 -15.97 -1.17 -16.79
N PHE A 9 -15.22 -0.20 -17.28
CA PHE A 9 -13.75 -0.22 -17.37
C PHE A 9 -13.21 1.01 -16.63
N PRO A 10 -12.92 0.90 -15.31
CA PRO A 10 -12.38 2.02 -14.54
C PRO A 10 -10.97 2.36 -15.01
N ASP A 11 -10.69 3.66 -15.15
CA ASP A 11 -9.34 4.14 -15.43
C ASP A 11 -8.46 4.02 -14.18
N MET A 12 -7.35 3.31 -14.31
CA MET A 12 -6.36 3.08 -13.25
C MET A 12 -5.04 3.83 -13.50
N SER A 13 -5.00 4.78 -14.44
CA SER A 13 -3.80 5.57 -14.74
C SER A 13 -3.30 6.36 -13.54
N GLU A 14 -4.21 6.76 -12.65
CA GLU A 14 -3.92 7.32 -11.33
C GLU A 14 -4.64 6.48 -10.27
N ALA A 15 -4.19 5.24 -10.08
CA ALA A 15 -4.76 4.34 -9.07
C ALA A 15 -4.70 4.95 -7.67
N TYR A 16 -3.60 5.63 -7.34
CA TYR A 16 -3.39 6.34 -6.08
C TYR A 16 -3.17 7.82 -6.33
N SER A 17 -3.82 8.67 -5.53
CA SER A 17 -3.78 10.13 -5.66
C SER A 17 -2.38 10.68 -5.41
N ARG A 18 -1.82 11.38 -6.40
CA ARG A 18 -0.54 12.08 -6.26
C ARG A 18 -0.59 13.13 -5.17
N PHE A 19 -1.67 13.94 -5.16
CA PHE A 19 -1.91 14.96 -4.16
C PHE A 19 -1.89 14.40 -2.73
N GLY A 20 -2.61 13.32 -2.46
CA GLY A 20 -2.61 12.68 -1.15
C GLY A 20 -1.24 12.08 -0.78
N ASN A 21 -0.52 11.51 -1.75
CA ASN A 21 0.84 11.01 -1.53
C ASN A 21 1.82 12.13 -1.16
N ASP A 22 1.70 13.31 -1.76
CA ASP A 22 2.55 14.46 -1.42
C ASP A 22 2.28 14.97 0.01
N ILE A 23 1.00 14.98 0.44
CA ILE A 23 0.63 15.29 1.83
C ILE A 23 1.24 14.25 2.80
N LEU A 24 1.10 12.96 2.51
CA LEU A 24 1.66 11.89 3.35
C LEU A 24 3.17 12.04 3.52
N LEU A 25 3.90 12.30 2.45
CA LEU A 25 5.35 12.49 2.50
C LEU A 25 5.73 13.74 3.31
N ALA A 26 5.01 14.84 3.13
CA ALA A 26 5.26 16.08 3.85
C ALA A 26 5.01 15.92 5.36
N GLU A 27 3.89 15.28 5.75
CA GLU A 27 3.57 15.05 7.17
C GLU A 27 4.53 14.02 7.79
N ALA A 28 4.90 12.97 7.08
CA ALA A 28 5.90 12.02 7.55
C ALA A 28 7.25 12.70 7.83
N ALA A 29 7.70 13.59 6.95
CA ALA A 29 8.94 14.33 7.15
C ALA A 29 8.88 15.22 8.41
N GLN A 30 7.75 15.88 8.67
CA GLN A 30 7.56 16.67 9.90
C GLN A 30 7.53 15.82 11.17
N LEU A 31 7.06 14.57 11.07
CA LEU A 31 7.08 13.60 12.16
C LEU A 31 8.44 12.89 12.34
N GLY A 32 9.43 13.20 11.48
CA GLY A 32 10.71 12.50 11.47
C GLY A 32 10.62 11.04 10.98
N MET A 33 9.52 10.68 10.32
CA MET A 33 9.30 9.34 9.78
C MET A 33 9.95 9.20 8.41
N LYS A 34 10.62 8.07 8.20
CA LYS A 34 11.13 7.68 6.87
C LYS A 34 10.11 6.81 6.17
N ILE A 35 9.35 7.39 5.25
CA ILE A 35 8.48 6.66 4.34
C ILE A 35 8.98 6.81 2.90
N GLN A 36 8.67 5.86 2.05
CA GLN A 36 9.12 5.85 0.67
C GLN A 36 7.92 5.67 -0.27
N ARG A 37 8.08 6.12 -1.52
CA ARG A 37 7.18 5.78 -2.61
C ARG A 37 7.65 4.48 -3.25
N GLY A 38 6.71 3.67 -3.68
CA GLY A 38 7.00 2.44 -4.40
C GLY A 38 5.80 1.89 -5.11
N VAL A 39 6.03 0.84 -5.88
CA VAL A 39 5.01 0.08 -6.59
C VAL A 39 4.65 -1.16 -5.78
N TYR A 40 3.36 -1.28 -5.44
CA TYR A 40 2.84 -2.42 -4.70
C TYR A 40 2.30 -3.48 -5.66
N GLY A 41 2.86 -4.68 -5.61
CA GLY A 41 2.38 -5.86 -6.32
C GLY A 41 1.34 -6.61 -5.49
N GLY A 42 0.07 -6.59 -5.94
CA GLY A 42 -1.00 -7.35 -5.29
C GLY A 42 -1.08 -8.77 -5.80
N LEU A 43 -0.97 -9.76 -4.92
CA LEU A 43 -1.15 -11.18 -5.21
C LEU A 43 -2.34 -11.74 -4.45
N ARG A 44 -2.84 -12.88 -4.92
CA ARG A 44 -4.06 -13.48 -4.34
C ARG A 44 -3.84 -14.19 -3.02
N GLY A 45 -2.63 -14.70 -2.78
CA GLY A 45 -2.40 -15.63 -1.67
C GLY A 45 -3.24 -16.91 -1.80
N PRO A 46 -3.48 -17.68 -0.72
CA PRO A 46 -3.07 -17.40 0.66
C PRO A 46 -1.62 -17.79 0.98
N THR A 47 -0.88 -18.35 0.03
CA THR A 47 0.54 -18.67 0.23
C THR A 47 1.42 -17.43 0.12
N TYR A 48 2.51 -17.40 0.87
CA TYR A 48 3.60 -16.47 0.57
C TYR A 48 4.23 -16.81 -0.78
N GLU A 49 4.86 -15.82 -1.39
CA GLU A 49 5.51 -15.94 -2.68
C GLU A 49 6.72 -16.87 -2.60
N THR A 50 6.96 -17.59 -3.70
CA THR A 50 8.23 -18.29 -3.90
C THR A 50 9.35 -17.29 -4.23
N PRO A 51 10.63 -17.65 -4.02
CA PRO A 51 11.74 -16.81 -4.45
C PRO A 51 11.73 -16.47 -5.96
N ALA A 52 11.15 -17.33 -6.79
CA ALA A 52 11.01 -17.07 -8.23
C ALA A 52 9.95 -16.00 -8.52
N GLU A 53 8.81 -16.06 -7.84
CA GLU A 53 7.76 -15.04 -7.93
C GLU A 53 8.25 -13.67 -7.44
N VAL A 54 9.01 -13.63 -6.34
CA VAL A 54 9.62 -12.38 -5.85
C VAL A 54 10.56 -11.78 -6.90
N ARG A 55 11.42 -12.60 -7.55
CA ARG A 55 12.29 -12.12 -8.62
C ARG A 55 11.49 -11.61 -9.84
N MET A 56 10.42 -12.32 -10.22
CA MET A 56 9.54 -11.89 -11.31
C MET A 56 8.90 -10.54 -11.01
N LEU A 57 8.31 -10.37 -9.83
CA LEU A 57 7.68 -9.12 -9.40
C LEU A 57 8.69 -7.95 -9.40
N ARG A 58 9.89 -8.18 -8.89
CA ARG A 58 10.96 -7.19 -8.95
C ARG A 58 11.32 -6.80 -10.39
N THR A 59 11.40 -7.78 -11.30
CA THR A 59 11.72 -7.54 -12.71
C THR A 59 10.67 -6.69 -13.42
N ILE A 60 9.39 -6.84 -13.05
CA ILE A 60 8.29 -6.01 -13.60
C ILE A 60 8.12 -4.67 -12.84
N GLY A 61 8.99 -4.36 -11.88
CA GLY A 61 9.07 -3.06 -11.23
C GLY A 61 8.31 -2.94 -9.91
N CYS A 62 7.93 -4.04 -9.25
CA CYS A 62 7.37 -3.98 -7.91
C CYS A 62 8.45 -3.76 -6.85
N ASP A 63 8.17 -2.87 -5.89
CA ASP A 63 9.03 -2.57 -4.73
C ASP A 63 8.54 -3.29 -3.47
N ALA A 64 7.26 -3.56 -3.39
CA ALA A 64 6.62 -4.28 -2.30
C ALA A 64 5.59 -5.27 -2.84
N VAL A 65 5.28 -6.29 -2.07
CA VAL A 65 4.29 -7.32 -2.41
C VAL A 65 3.41 -7.63 -1.22
N GLY A 66 2.15 -7.98 -1.49
CA GLY A 66 1.22 -8.41 -0.46
C GLY A 66 -0.11 -8.87 -1.04
N MET A 67 -1.02 -9.26 -0.17
CA MET A 67 -2.30 -9.91 -0.52
C MET A 67 -3.52 -8.99 -0.33
N SER A 68 -3.30 -7.69 -0.14
CA SER A 68 -4.33 -6.68 0.15
C SER A 68 -4.22 -5.46 -0.78
N THR A 69 -4.93 -4.38 -0.45
CA THR A 69 -4.75 -3.04 -1.02
C THR A 69 -5.24 -2.90 -2.45
N VAL A 70 -4.85 -3.79 -3.37
CA VAL A 70 -5.16 -3.66 -4.82
C VAL A 70 -6.66 -3.86 -5.11
N PRO A 71 -7.34 -4.89 -4.57
CA PRO A 71 -8.79 -5.05 -4.79
C PRO A 71 -9.60 -3.87 -4.26
N GLU A 72 -9.24 -3.36 -3.09
CA GLU A 72 -9.90 -2.20 -2.45
C GLU A 72 -9.66 -0.93 -3.27
N ALA A 73 -8.43 -0.72 -3.77
CA ALA A 73 -8.10 0.41 -4.62
C ALA A 73 -8.90 0.39 -5.92
N ILE A 74 -9.04 -0.77 -6.57
CA ILE A 74 -9.85 -0.93 -7.79
C ILE A 74 -11.31 -0.62 -7.50
N ALA A 75 -11.87 -1.15 -6.42
CA ALA A 75 -13.26 -0.91 -6.04
C ALA A 75 -13.53 0.57 -5.74
N ALA A 76 -12.65 1.22 -4.99
CA ALA A 76 -12.76 2.64 -4.67
C ALA A 76 -12.64 3.52 -5.93
N ARG A 77 -11.70 3.23 -6.81
CA ARG A 77 -11.57 3.93 -8.10
C ARG A 77 -12.78 3.74 -9.00
N HIS A 78 -13.37 2.55 -9.00
CA HIS A 78 -14.63 2.29 -9.72
C HIS A 78 -15.76 3.19 -9.25
N LEU A 79 -15.79 3.50 -7.93
CA LEU A 79 -16.75 4.42 -7.31
C LEU A 79 -16.36 5.90 -7.45
N GLY A 80 -15.27 6.24 -8.15
CA GLY A 80 -14.78 7.60 -8.30
C GLY A 80 -14.09 8.18 -7.05
N VAL A 81 -13.80 7.36 -6.05
CA VAL A 81 -13.15 7.78 -4.81
C VAL A 81 -11.64 7.94 -5.03
N ARG A 82 -11.06 9.00 -4.47
CA ARG A 82 -9.59 9.16 -4.41
C ARG A 82 -9.00 8.20 -3.39
N VAL A 83 -7.93 7.51 -3.77
CA VAL A 83 -7.29 6.48 -2.96
C VAL A 83 -5.84 6.85 -2.65
N ASN A 84 -5.40 6.56 -1.45
CA ASN A 84 -3.99 6.51 -1.07
C ASN A 84 -3.73 5.21 -0.32
N GLY A 85 -2.59 4.59 -0.58
CA GLY A 85 -2.17 3.36 0.07
C GLY A 85 -0.90 3.58 0.88
N ILE A 86 -0.87 3.07 2.11
CA ILE A 86 0.31 3.02 2.96
C ILE A 86 0.50 1.58 3.40
N SER A 87 1.64 0.99 3.08
CA SER A 87 1.98 -0.36 3.49
C SER A 87 3.09 -0.36 4.52
N CYS A 88 2.87 -1.10 5.61
CA CYS A 88 3.93 -1.44 6.54
C CYS A 88 4.72 -2.61 5.98
N ILE A 89 6.02 -2.41 5.73
CA ILE A 89 6.91 -3.49 5.30
C ILE A 89 7.32 -4.29 6.54
N THR A 90 6.84 -5.50 6.64
CA THR A 90 6.99 -6.34 7.83
C THR A 90 8.16 -7.32 7.73
N ASN A 91 8.58 -7.66 6.53
CA ASN A 91 9.67 -8.59 6.22
C ASN A 91 10.23 -8.32 4.82
N MET A 92 11.32 -8.99 4.48
CA MET A 92 12.03 -8.79 3.20
C MET A 92 11.65 -9.81 2.12
N ALA A 93 10.52 -10.44 2.21
CA ALA A 93 10.04 -11.45 1.27
C ALA A 93 10.95 -12.68 1.07
N ALA A 94 10.38 -13.73 0.46
CA ALA A 94 11.08 -15.01 0.28
C ALA A 94 12.29 -14.90 -0.66
N GLY A 95 13.42 -15.46 -0.23
CA GLY A 95 14.65 -15.49 -1.02
C GLY A 95 15.47 -14.20 -0.97
N ILE A 96 15.01 -13.17 -0.23
CA ILE A 96 15.77 -11.96 0.09
C ILE A 96 16.30 -12.08 1.52
N GLN A 97 15.42 -12.41 2.49
CA GLN A 97 15.87 -12.77 3.83
C GLN A 97 16.19 -14.27 3.92
N SER A 98 17.10 -14.63 4.83
CA SER A 98 17.56 -16.01 5.04
C SER A 98 16.61 -16.82 5.92
N SER A 99 15.80 -16.16 6.76
CA SER A 99 14.81 -16.78 7.65
C SER A 99 13.54 -17.15 6.92
N ARG A 100 12.80 -18.11 7.47
CA ARG A 100 11.42 -18.39 7.01
C ARG A 100 10.51 -17.21 7.34
N LEU A 101 9.54 -16.96 6.45
CA LEU A 101 8.46 -16.00 6.69
C LEU A 101 7.51 -16.56 7.76
N ASP A 102 7.19 -15.74 8.77
CA ASP A 102 6.25 -16.07 9.83
C ASP A 102 5.23 -14.93 10.01
N HIS A 103 3.96 -15.32 10.16
CA HIS A 103 2.89 -14.36 10.41
C HIS A 103 3.03 -13.65 11.77
N ALA A 104 3.69 -14.26 12.75
CA ALA A 104 3.97 -13.62 14.03
C ALA A 104 4.88 -12.39 13.88
N GLU A 105 5.90 -12.45 13.00
CA GLU A 105 6.77 -11.33 12.67
C GLU A 105 5.98 -10.14 12.08
N VAL A 106 5.00 -10.45 11.22
CA VAL A 106 4.10 -9.45 10.63
C VAL A 106 3.32 -8.70 11.72
N THR A 107 2.71 -9.44 12.64
CA THR A 107 1.91 -8.87 13.72
C THR A 107 2.74 -8.03 14.67
N GLU A 108 3.91 -8.50 15.08
CA GLU A 108 4.82 -7.78 15.97
C GLU A 108 5.32 -6.48 15.35
N THR A 109 5.70 -6.52 14.07
CA THR A 109 6.15 -5.32 13.36
C THR A 109 5.01 -4.31 13.22
N ALA A 110 3.79 -4.74 12.90
CA ALA A 110 2.62 -3.87 12.84
C ALA A 110 2.35 -3.17 14.17
N GLN A 111 2.45 -3.88 15.31
CA GLN A 111 2.27 -3.29 16.64
C GLN A 111 3.33 -2.23 16.97
N ARG A 112 4.57 -2.42 16.56
CA ARG A 112 5.66 -1.45 16.78
C ARG A 112 5.44 -0.12 16.07
N VAL A 113 4.78 -0.12 14.91
CA VAL A 113 4.61 1.09 14.09
C VAL A 113 3.25 1.77 14.27
N ILE A 114 2.32 1.18 15.04
CA ILE A 114 0.94 1.65 15.11
C ILE A 114 0.81 3.11 15.54
N HIS A 115 1.61 3.56 16.51
CA HIS A 115 1.57 4.95 17.00
C HIS A 115 2.01 5.94 15.91
N ASN A 116 3.10 5.64 15.22
CA ASN A 116 3.60 6.46 14.12
C ASN A 116 2.60 6.48 12.95
N PHE A 117 2.01 5.33 12.63
CA PHE A 117 1.01 5.21 11.59
C PHE A 117 -0.24 6.05 11.91
N SER A 118 -0.75 5.96 13.16
CA SER A 118 -1.90 6.74 13.62
C SER A 118 -1.61 8.25 13.55
N ALA A 119 -0.46 8.68 14.06
CA ALA A 119 -0.07 10.09 14.03
C ALA A 119 0.03 10.63 12.58
N LEU A 120 0.54 9.82 11.65
CA LEU A 120 0.60 10.19 10.24
C LEU A 120 -0.81 10.37 9.64
N LEU A 121 -1.74 9.45 9.93
CA LEU A 121 -3.10 9.53 9.43
C LEU A 121 -3.85 10.73 10.03
N GLU A 122 -3.77 10.95 11.34
CA GLU A 122 -4.43 12.06 12.03
C GLU A 122 -4.02 13.42 11.44
N ARG A 123 -2.76 13.58 11.03
CA ARG A 123 -2.28 14.81 10.42
C ARG A 123 -2.60 14.92 8.94
N SER A 124 -2.61 13.81 8.22
CA SER A 124 -2.75 13.81 6.76
C SER A 124 -4.21 13.88 6.31
N ILE A 125 -5.12 13.14 6.96
CA ILE A 125 -6.52 13.03 6.52
C ILE A 125 -7.23 14.39 6.45
N PRO A 126 -7.15 15.27 7.47
CA PRO A 126 -7.82 16.59 7.41
C PRO A 126 -7.35 17.44 6.23
N ARG A 127 -6.07 17.34 5.87
CA ARG A 127 -5.49 18.07 4.73
C ARG A 127 -5.93 17.51 3.37
N MET A 128 -6.21 16.22 3.31
CA MET A 128 -6.72 15.57 2.09
C MET A 128 -8.18 15.90 1.81
N VAL A 129 -8.99 16.01 2.87
CA VAL A 129 -10.43 16.28 2.78
C VAL A 129 -10.74 17.76 2.54
N GLY A 130 -9.96 18.67 3.09
CA GLY A 130 -10.15 20.12 2.97
C GLY A 130 -9.94 20.71 1.56
N HIS A 131 -9.58 19.87 0.58
CA HIS A 131 -9.38 20.24 -0.83
C HIS A 131 -10.22 19.39 -1.79
N ALA A 132 -11.38 18.93 -1.35
CA ALA A 132 -12.36 18.20 -2.18
C ALA A 132 -13.28 19.16 -2.94
#